data_bec6c7de2957fcace7bd5cd237b18403
#
_entry.id   bec6c7de2957fcace7bd5cd237b18403
#
_cell.length_a   1.000
_cell.length_b   1.000
_cell.length_c   1.000
_cell.angle_alpha   90.00
_cell.angle_beta   90.00
_cell.angle_gamma   90.00
#
_symmetry.space_group_name_H-M   'P 1'
#
loop_
_entity.id
_entity.type
_entity.pdbx_description
1 polymer ?
#
loop_
_entity_poly.entity_id
_entity_poly.type
_entity_poly.pdbx_seq_one_letter_code
_entity_poly.pdbx_strand_id
1 'polypeptide(L)'
;MESCQDIRPAVTRVADNEANPAERSRVDGHVGACAPCRGQLTAEREASRVVRQHATALIGHAPLGLRARCAAARTQSAPAARRPMPLLSRTSWPMALAATLVLAVAGSAIYGLVINPSIAVAAQLALDHLKCFTLFEEPAGLSPAEVQADLKAHYGYDIVLPAGEAADGLLLVGGRRCLYLDGSVAHLLYRKGAVQVSLFVLPTGAKLSQTDLDVLGHTAVAFVKGGRTWVAMARAPHAEMEAIASVFAATAD
;
A
#
# COMPACT_ATOMS: atom_id res chain seq x y z
N MET A 1 9.55 1.78 -31.56
CA MET A 1 9.05 0.74 -30.62
C MET A 1 8.89 1.40 -29.28
N GLU A 2 7.72 1.30 -28.65
CA GLU A 2 7.52 1.82 -27.28
C GLU A 2 8.40 1.09 -26.30
N SER A 3 8.91 1.80 -25.29
CA SER A 3 9.73 1.19 -24.25
C SER A 3 8.87 0.32 -23.29
N CYS A 4 9.52 -0.61 -22.60
CA CYS A 4 8.80 -1.41 -21.60
C CYS A 4 8.24 -0.56 -20.45
N GLN A 5 8.86 0.59 -20.15
CA GLN A 5 8.38 1.50 -19.10
C GLN A 5 7.07 2.19 -19.51
N ASP A 6 6.93 2.55 -20.78
CA ASP A 6 5.73 3.23 -21.27
C ASP A 6 4.53 2.29 -21.39
N ILE A 7 4.80 0.99 -21.60
CA ILE A 7 3.72 -0.01 -21.80
C ILE A 7 3.21 -0.62 -20.49
N ARG A 8 4.04 -0.67 -19.45
CA ARG A 8 3.68 -1.30 -18.15
C ARG A 8 2.33 -0.87 -17.57
N PRO A 9 2.01 0.42 -17.49
CA PRO A 9 0.72 0.85 -16.93
C PRO A 9 -0.49 0.34 -17.73
N ALA A 10 -0.31 0.17 -19.05
CA ALA A 10 -1.36 -0.39 -19.90
C ALA A 10 -1.47 -1.91 -19.76
N VAL A 11 -0.37 -2.62 -19.47
CA VAL A 11 -0.39 -4.08 -19.21
C VAL A 11 -1.31 -4.43 -18.06
N THR A 12 -1.23 -3.71 -16.94
CA THR A 12 -2.10 -3.93 -15.77
C THR A 12 -3.57 -3.68 -16.14
N ARG A 13 -3.88 -2.57 -16.83
CA ARG A 13 -5.26 -2.30 -17.27
C ARG A 13 -5.82 -3.35 -18.23
N VAL A 14 -4.96 -3.92 -19.10
CA VAL A 14 -5.36 -5.04 -19.97
C VAL A 14 -5.60 -6.31 -19.17
N ALA A 15 -4.79 -6.60 -18.15
CA ALA A 15 -4.98 -7.75 -17.27
C ALA A 15 -6.31 -7.69 -16.50
N ASP A 16 -6.70 -6.49 -16.07
CA ASP A 16 -7.93 -6.25 -15.30
C ASP A 16 -9.18 -6.02 -16.17
N ASN A 17 -9.05 -6.06 -17.50
CA ASN A 17 -10.09 -5.75 -18.47
C ASN A 17 -10.59 -4.28 -18.45
N GLU A 18 -9.80 -3.35 -17.93
CA GLU A 18 -10.10 -1.92 -17.84
C GLU A 18 -9.51 -1.09 -18.99
N ALA A 19 -8.67 -1.73 -19.84
CA ALA A 19 -8.03 -1.06 -20.96
C ALA A 19 -9.04 -0.74 -22.07
N ASN A 20 -8.91 0.46 -22.65
CA ASN A 20 -9.62 0.81 -23.86
C ASN A 20 -9.06 0.05 -25.10
N PRO A 21 -9.78 0.04 -26.25
CA PRO A 21 -9.35 -0.70 -27.43
C PRO A 21 -7.97 -0.29 -27.96
N ALA A 22 -7.63 0.98 -27.91
CA ALA A 22 -6.33 1.50 -28.38
C ALA A 22 -5.18 1.01 -27.47
N GLU A 23 -5.36 1.07 -26.17
CA GLU A 23 -4.39 0.55 -25.19
C GLU A 23 -4.19 -0.94 -25.35
N ARG A 24 -5.27 -1.69 -25.53
CA ARG A 24 -5.22 -3.14 -25.77
C ARG A 24 -4.40 -3.47 -27.02
N SER A 25 -4.66 -2.80 -28.13
CA SER A 25 -3.91 -2.99 -29.38
C SER A 25 -2.41 -2.68 -29.22
N ARG A 26 -2.07 -1.62 -28.48
CA ARG A 26 -0.68 -1.26 -28.17
C ARG A 26 0.02 -2.34 -27.36
N VAL A 27 -0.64 -2.82 -26.30
CA VAL A 27 -0.10 -3.89 -25.43
C VAL A 27 0.08 -5.18 -26.25
N ASP A 28 -0.93 -5.59 -27.02
CA ASP A 28 -0.87 -6.81 -27.84
C ASP A 28 0.28 -6.75 -28.85
N GLY A 29 0.50 -5.61 -29.51
CA GLY A 29 1.63 -5.41 -30.39
C GLY A 29 2.99 -5.51 -29.67
N HIS A 30 3.12 -4.92 -28.48
CA HIS A 30 4.36 -4.94 -27.72
C HIS A 30 4.66 -6.34 -27.14
N VAL A 31 3.70 -7.01 -26.52
CA VAL A 31 3.90 -8.33 -25.89
C VAL A 31 4.16 -9.43 -26.93
N GLY A 32 3.75 -9.23 -28.18
CA GLY A 32 4.12 -10.09 -29.30
C GLY A 32 5.64 -10.19 -29.48
N ALA A 33 6.34 -9.07 -29.35
CA ALA A 33 7.78 -8.94 -29.55
C ALA A 33 8.60 -8.96 -28.27
N CYS A 34 8.01 -8.71 -27.10
CA CYS A 34 8.70 -8.55 -25.81
C CYS A 34 8.36 -9.67 -24.81
N ALA A 35 9.25 -10.63 -24.63
CA ALA A 35 9.06 -11.75 -23.69
C ALA A 35 8.88 -11.32 -22.23
N PRO A 36 9.64 -10.34 -21.67
CA PRO A 36 9.41 -9.86 -20.29
C PRO A 36 8.01 -9.28 -20.08
N CYS A 37 7.50 -8.43 -20.98
CA CYS A 37 6.16 -7.83 -20.85
C CYS A 37 5.06 -8.87 -21.06
N ARG A 38 5.28 -9.89 -21.89
CA ARG A 38 4.38 -11.03 -22.04
C ARG A 38 4.29 -11.84 -20.75
N GLY A 39 5.43 -12.12 -20.10
CA GLY A 39 5.49 -12.78 -18.80
C GLY A 39 4.75 -11.98 -17.72
N GLN A 40 4.95 -10.67 -17.68
CA GLN A 40 4.23 -9.80 -16.76
C GLN A 40 2.72 -9.85 -16.96
N LEU A 41 2.23 -9.71 -18.20
CA LEU A 41 0.79 -9.79 -18.52
C LEU A 41 0.18 -11.13 -18.08
N THR A 42 0.92 -12.23 -18.28
CA THR A 42 0.47 -13.56 -17.85
C THR A 42 0.38 -13.65 -16.34
N ALA A 43 1.38 -13.16 -15.62
CA ALA A 43 1.40 -13.16 -14.15
C ALA A 43 0.26 -12.31 -13.56
N GLU A 44 0.02 -11.12 -14.10
CA GLU A 44 -1.06 -10.24 -13.63
C GLU A 44 -2.45 -10.85 -13.91
N ARG A 45 -2.65 -11.46 -15.08
CA ARG A 45 -3.90 -12.19 -15.39
C ARG A 45 -4.14 -13.36 -14.43
N GLU A 46 -3.09 -14.09 -14.09
CA GLU A 46 -3.18 -15.20 -13.14
C GLU A 46 -3.50 -14.71 -11.74
N ALA A 47 -2.84 -13.64 -11.27
CA ALA A 47 -3.14 -13.00 -9.99
C ALA A 47 -4.60 -12.53 -9.92
N SER A 48 -5.09 -11.83 -10.95
CA SER A 48 -6.49 -11.39 -11.03
C SER A 48 -7.47 -12.58 -11.07
N ARG A 49 -7.08 -13.69 -11.71
CA ARG A 49 -7.88 -14.92 -11.72
C ARG A 49 -8.01 -15.53 -10.32
N VAL A 50 -6.89 -15.64 -9.60
CA VAL A 50 -6.86 -16.17 -8.23
C VAL A 50 -7.71 -15.29 -7.30
N VAL A 51 -7.56 -13.97 -7.36
CA VAL A 51 -8.36 -13.04 -6.56
C VAL A 51 -9.86 -13.21 -6.85
N ARG A 52 -10.25 -13.27 -8.12
CA ARG A 52 -11.66 -13.49 -8.51
C ARG A 52 -12.22 -14.83 -8.03
N GLN A 53 -11.43 -15.89 -8.10
CA GLN A 53 -11.85 -17.22 -7.62
C GLN A 53 -12.11 -17.25 -6.11
N HIS A 54 -11.35 -16.48 -5.34
CA HIS A 54 -11.48 -16.40 -3.89
C HIS A 54 -12.30 -15.18 -3.40
N ALA A 55 -12.78 -14.34 -4.32
CA ALA A 55 -13.48 -13.11 -3.98
C ALA A 55 -14.71 -13.35 -3.09
N THR A 56 -15.45 -14.45 -3.34
CA THR A 56 -16.61 -14.82 -2.52
C THR A 56 -16.28 -15.17 -1.08
N ALA A 57 -15.08 -15.71 -0.84
CA ALA A 57 -14.58 -16.01 0.51
C ALA A 57 -14.06 -14.74 1.23
N LEU A 58 -13.63 -13.74 0.46
CA LEU A 58 -13.09 -12.47 0.99
C LEU A 58 -14.17 -11.40 1.17
N ILE A 59 -15.28 -11.50 0.41
CA ILE A 59 -16.38 -10.53 0.49
C ILE A 59 -17.35 -10.99 1.57
N GLY A 60 -17.26 -10.39 2.75
CA GLY A 60 -18.30 -10.51 3.77
C GLY A 60 -19.63 -10.02 3.22
N HIS A 61 -20.74 -10.51 3.77
CA HIS A 61 -22.06 -10.03 3.39
C HIS A 61 -22.18 -8.53 3.71
N ALA A 62 -22.47 -7.72 2.71
CA ALA A 62 -22.70 -6.30 2.91
C ALA A 62 -23.83 -6.10 3.93
N PRO A 63 -23.71 -5.14 4.86
CA PRO A 63 -24.75 -4.84 5.84
C PRO A 63 -26.11 -4.67 5.17
N LEU A 64 -27.16 -5.18 5.80
CA LEU A 64 -28.53 -5.16 5.24
C LEU A 64 -28.96 -3.74 4.82
N GLY A 65 -28.63 -2.72 5.63
CA GLY A 65 -28.92 -1.32 5.30
C GLY A 65 -28.25 -0.83 4.01
N LEU A 66 -27.02 -1.27 3.74
CA LEU A 66 -26.31 -0.92 2.49
C LEU A 66 -26.95 -1.63 1.29
N ARG A 67 -27.29 -2.91 1.44
CA ARG A 67 -27.98 -3.69 0.38
C ARG A 67 -29.35 -3.07 0.04
N ALA A 68 -30.13 -2.65 1.05
CA ALA A 68 -31.42 -1.99 0.84
C ALA A 68 -31.24 -0.64 0.10
N ARG A 69 -30.24 0.15 0.47
CA ARG A 69 -29.93 1.43 -0.21
C ARG A 69 -29.53 1.23 -1.67
N CYS A 70 -28.69 0.24 -1.95
CA CYS A 70 -28.29 -0.09 -3.32
C CYS A 70 -29.46 -0.62 -4.15
N ALA A 71 -30.35 -1.42 -3.57
CA ALA A 71 -31.57 -1.87 -4.23
C ALA A 71 -32.50 -0.70 -4.55
N ALA A 72 -32.74 0.21 -3.60
CA ALA A 72 -33.53 1.40 -3.81
C ALA A 72 -32.95 2.33 -4.89
N ALA A 73 -31.62 2.51 -4.92
CA ALA A 73 -30.95 3.30 -5.94
C ALA A 73 -31.12 2.70 -7.35
N ARG A 74 -31.06 1.37 -7.48
CA ARG A 74 -31.29 0.69 -8.78
C ARG A 74 -32.73 0.88 -9.29
N THR A 75 -33.73 0.85 -8.42
CA THR A 75 -35.13 1.07 -8.82
C THR A 75 -35.41 2.54 -9.19
N GLN A 76 -34.65 3.48 -8.63
CA GLN A 76 -34.70 4.89 -8.99
C GLN A 76 -33.96 5.25 -10.27
N SER A 77 -33.08 4.38 -10.75
CA SER A 77 -32.26 4.58 -11.96
C SER A 77 -32.93 4.06 -13.24
N ALA A 78 -34.24 3.77 -13.24
CA ALA A 78 -34.99 3.56 -14.47
C ALA A 78 -34.90 4.85 -15.33
N PRO A 79 -34.73 4.76 -16.66
CA PRO A 79 -34.45 5.94 -17.49
C PRO A 79 -35.64 6.92 -17.43
N ALA A 80 -35.51 7.90 -16.57
CA ALA A 80 -36.41 9.04 -16.57
C ALA A 80 -36.20 9.79 -17.86
N ALA A 81 -37.22 9.89 -18.70
CA ALA A 81 -37.24 10.74 -19.86
C ALA A 81 -36.61 12.10 -19.51
N ARG A 82 -35.70 12.57 -20.36
CA ARG A 82 -35.02 13.86 -20.19
C ARG A 82 -36.06 14.97 -19.98
N ARG A 83 -36.30 15.32 -18.73
CA ARG A 83 -37.03 16.53 -18.39
C ARG A 83 -36.08 17.71 -18.63
N PRO A 84 -36.55 18.80 -19.27
CA PRO A 84 -35.77 20.01 -19.41
C PRO A 84 -35.39 20.50 -18.00
N MET A 85 -34.10 20.80 -17.82
CA MET A 85 -33.59 21.33 -16.54
C MET A 85 -34.32 22.64 -16.22
N PRO A 86 -35.02 22.76 -15.09
CA PRO A 86 -35.49 24.04 -14.63
C PRO A 86 -34.29 24.88 -14.20
N LEU A 87 -34.23 26.11 -14.70
CA LEU A 87 -33.29 27.14 -14.25
C LEU A 87 -33.28 27.18 -12.72
N LEU A 88 -32.08 27.17 -12.16
CA LEU A 88 -31.66 27.21 -10.77
C LEU A 88 -32.72 27.85 -9.83
N SER A 89 -33.47 27.02 -9.13
CA SER A 89 -34.31 27.50 -8.04
C SER A 89 -33.42 27.80 -6.82
N ARG A 90 -33.75 28.86 -6.11
CA ARG A 90 -33.06 29.39 -4.92
C ARG A 90 -32.89 28.39 -3.77
N THR A 91 -33.47 27.19 -3.88
CA THR A 91 -33.46 26.11 -2.87
C THR A 91 -32.27 25.15 -3.01
N SER A 92 -31.45 25.26 -4.06
CA SER A 92 -30.30 24.38 -4.31
C SER A 92 -29.02 24.86 -3.61
N TRP A 93 -29.02 25.99 -2.94
CA TRP A 93 -27.82 26.56 -2.32
C TRP A 93 -27.20 25.68 -1.21
N PRO A 94 -27.97 25.05 -0.30
CA PRO A 94 -27.35 24.14 0.68
C PRO A 94 -26.71 22.87 0.04
N MET A 95 -27.31 22.36 -1.04
CA MET A 95 -26.75 21.22 -1.78
C MET A 95 -25.48 21.58 -2.54
N ALA A 96 -25.41 22.79 -3.11
CA ALA A 96 -24.21 23.29 -3.77
C ALA A 96 -23.08 23.50 -2.76
N LEU A 97 -23.36 24.04 -1.57
CA LEU A 97 -22.39 24.18 -0.49
C LEU A 97 -21.90 22.83 0.03
N ALA A 98 -22.78 21.84 0.17
CA ALA A 98 -22.37 20.50 0.57
C ALA A 98 -21.46 19.83 -0.49
N ALA A 99 -21.80 19.98 -1.78
CA ALA A 99 -20.97 19.45 -2.87
C ALA A 99 -19.59 20.15 -2.94
N THR A 100 -19.53 21.45 -2.75
CA THR A 100 -18.23 22.19 -2.73
C THR A 100 -17.41 21.83 -1.51
N LEU A 101 -18.02 21.58 -0.35
CA LEU A 101 -17.31 21.13 0.85
C LEU A 101 -16.70 19.73 0.63
N VAL A 102 -17.48 18.81 0.07
CA VAL A 102 -16.99 17.45 -0.25
C VAL A 102 -15.84 17.50 -1.27
N LEU A 103 -15.97 18.31 -2.32
CA LEU A 103 -14.92 18.51 -3.31
C LEU A 103 -13.68 19.19 -2.72
N ALA A 104 -13.85 20.14 -1.82
CA ALA A 104 -12.73 20.80 -1.14
C ALA A 104 -12.01 19.84 -0.20
N VAL A 105 -12.72 19.01 0.57
CA VAL A 105 -12.13 18.00 1.45
C VAL A 105 -11.45 16.89 0.63
N ALA A 106 -12.09 16.37 -0.39
CA ALA A 106 -11.53 15.38 -1.29
C ALA A 106 -10.32 15.95 -2.06
N GLY A 107 -10.43 17.16 -2.57
CA GLY A 107 -9.37 17.85 -3.28
C GLY A 107 -8.17 18.15 -2.39
N SER A 108 -8.37 18.57 -1.13
CA SER A 108 -7.28 18.80 -0.18
C SER A 108 -6.59 17.50 0.24
N ALA A 109 -7.35 16.41 0.40
CA ALA A 109 -6.79 15.09 0.68
C ALA A 109 -5.94 14.57 -0.49
N ILE A 110 -6.46 14.66 -1.72
CA ILE A 110 -5.73 14.28 -2.94
C ILE A 110 -4.49 15.18 -3.12
N TYR A 111 -4.64 16.49 -2.92
CA TYR A 111 -3.54 17.44 -2.99
C TYR A 111 -2.44 17.14 -1.96
N GLY A 112 -2.82 16.83 -0.72
CA GLY A 112 -1.89 16.43 0.32
C GLY A 112 -1.12 15.15 -0.02
N LEU A 113 -1.79 14.13 -0.57
CA LEU A 113 -1.17 12.87 -1.02
C LEU A 113 -0.24 13.06 -2.23
N VAL A 114 -0.60 13.96 -3.16
CA VAL A 114 0.20 14.22 -4.38
C VAL A 114 1.40 15.11 -4.08
N ILE A 115 1.26 16.08 -3.17
CA ILE A 115 2.35 17.05 -2.86
C ILE A 115 3.27 16.54 -1.75
N ASN A 116 2.79 15.66 -0.86
CA ASN A 116 3.63 15.07 0.18
C ASN A 116 3.93 13.59 -0.12
N PRO A 117 4.99 13.31 -0.89
CA PRO A 117 5.38 11.94 -1.22
C PRO A 117 5.65 11.08 0.02
N SER A 118 6.04 11.68 1.16
CA SER A 118 6.26 10.96 2.41
C SER A 118 4.97 10.38 2.98
N ILE A 119 3.85 11.11 2.90
CA ILE A 119 2.54 10.61 3.34
C ILE A 119 2.08 9.45 2.45
N ALA A 120 2.29 9.55 1.13
CA ALA A 120 1.92 8.48 0.20
C ALA A 120 2.71 7.20 0.47
N VAL A 121 4.03 7.33 0.68
CA VAL A 121 4.90 6.20 1.06
C VAL A 121 4.47 5.62 2.41
N ALA A 122 4.27 6.45 3.42
CA ALA A 122 3.85 5.98 4.75
C ALA A 122 2.48 5.27 4.71
N ALA A 123 1.53 5.76 3.92
CA ALA A 123 0.22 5.12 3.73
C ALA A 123 0.37 3.72 3.10
N GLN A 124 1.25 3.57 2.14
CA GLN A 124 1.53 2.28 1.52
C GLN A 124 2.21 1.31 2.49
N LEU A 125 3.17 1.79 3.28
CA LEU A 125 3.79 0.99 4.35
C LEU A 125 2.76 0.56 5.41
N ALA A 126 1.80 1.44 5.77
CA ALA A 126 0.74 1.11 6.70
C ALA A 126 -0.21 0.02 6.17
N LEU A 127 -0.52 0.05 4.87
CA LEU A 127 -1.30 -1.02 4.23
C LEU A 127 -0.53 -2.34 4.22
N ASP A 128 0.77 -2.33 3.95
CA ASP A 128 1.62 -3.52 4.02
C ASP A 128 1.75 -4.04 5.46
N HIS A 129 1.87 -3.16 6.45
CA HIS A 129 1.83 -3.53 7.87
C HIS A 129 0.55 -4.29 8.21
N LEU A 130 -0.62 -3.72 7.90
CA LEU A 130 -1.92 -4.34 8.14
C LEU A 130 -2.06 -5.68 7.42
N LYS A 131 -1.69 -5.73 6.14
CA LYS A 131 -1.75 -6.94 5.32
C LYS A 131 -0.89 -8.06 5.89
N CYS A 132 0.35 -7.77 6.27
CA CYS A 132 1.27 -8.78 6.73
C CYS A 132 0.88 -9.37 8.08
N PHE A 133 0.30 -8.59 8.99
CA PHE A 133 -0.17 -9.09 10.28
C PHE A 133 -1.59 -9.68 10.25
N THR A 134 -2.40 -9.42 9.22
CA THR A 134 -3.77 -9.94 9.14
C THR A 134 -3.95 -11.13 8.20
N LEU A 135 -3.18 -11.19 7.12
CA LEU A 135 -3.36 -12.20 6.07
C LEU A 135 -2.35 -13.33 6.11
N PHE A 136 -1.26 -13.17 6.83
CA PHE A 136 -0.22 -14.19 6.89
C PHE A 136 -0.11 -14.74 8.30
N GLU A 137 -0.16 -16.06 8.41
CA GLU A 137 0.25 -16.75 9.63
C GLU A 137 1.69 -16.36 9.95
N GLU A 138 1.96 -16.12 11.23
CA GLU A 138 3.31 -15.78 11.67
C GLU A 138 4.23 -16.97 11.37
N PRO A 139 5.30 -16.76 10.59
CA PRO A 139 6.29 -17.81 10.40
C PRO A 139 6.87 -18.16 11.77
N ALA A 140 6.95 -19.45 12.09
CA ALA A 140 7.54 -19.92 13.32
C ALA A 140 8.99 -19.43 13.44
N GLY A 141 9.25 -18.59 14.45
CA GLY A 141 10.52 -18.22 15.03
C GLY A 141 11.77 -18.32 14.14
N LEU A 142 11.88 -17.47 13.12
CA LEU A 142 13.14 -17.31 12.40
C LEU A 142 14.16 -16.64 13.34
N SER A 143 15.38 -17.15 13.38
CA SER A 143 16.44 -16.48 14.11
C SER A 143 16.84 -15.17 13.39
N PRO A 144 17.27 -14.14 14.13
CA PRO A 144 17.82 -12.92 13.52
C PRO A 144 18.88 -13.20 12.47
N ALA A 145 19.74 -14.20 12.69
CA ALA A 145 20.80 -14.58 11.76
C ALA A 145 20.26 -15.12 10.42
N GLU A 146 19.20 -15.91 10.45
CA GLU A 146 18.58 -16.42 9.21
C GLU A 146 17.94 -15.29 8.41
N VAL A 147 17.25 -14.36 9.08
CA VAL A 147 16.65 -13.19 8.41
C VAL A 147 17.74 -12.27 7.85
N GLN A 148 18.83 -12.05 8.57
CA GLN A 148 19.96 -11.26 8.07
C GLN A 148 20.60 -11.93 6.84
N ALA A 149 20.78 -13.26 6.85
CA ALA A 149 21.32 -13.99 5.71
C ALA A 149 20.40 -13.88 4.48
N ASP A 150 19.09 -13.98 4.66
CA ASP A 150 18.11 -13.81 3.57
C ASP A 150 18.13 -12.39 3.01
N LEU A 151 18.17 -11.36 3.87
CA LEU A 151 18.26 -9.96 3.46
C LEU A 151 19.57 -9.69 2.67
N LYS A 152 20.69 -10.25 3.12
CA LYS A 152 21.98 -10.13 2.43
C LYS A 152 21.94 -10.80 1.05
N ALA A 153 21.37 -12.01 0.98
CA ALA A 153 21.29 -12.76 -0.27
C ALA A 153 20.39 -12.09 -1.32
N HIS A 154 19.26 -11.48 -0.89
CA HIS A 154 18.26 -10.94 -1.81
C HIS A 154 18.43 -9.45 -2.12
N TYR A 155 18.90 -8.66 -1.17
CA TYR A 155 19.00 -7.21 -1.31
C TYR A 155 20.43 -6.69 -1.29
N GLY A 156 21.39 -7.56 -0.97
CA GLY A 156 22.78 -7.14 -0.72
C GLY A 156 22.91 -6.27 0.54
N TYR A 157 21.92 -6.32 1.46
CA TYR A 157 21.94 -5.54 2.69
C TYR A 157 22.72 -6.26 3.76
N ASP A 158 23.77 -5.63 4.25
CA ASP A 158 24.49 -6.06 5.45
C ASP A 158 23.84 -5.34 6.63
N ILE A 159 22.86 -6.00 7.24
CA ILE A 159 22.04 -5.43 8.31
C ILE A 159 22.27 -6.25 9.56
N VAL A 160 22.58 -5.57 10.66
CA VAL A 160 22.60 -6.16 11.98
C VAL A 160 21.25 -5.91 12.67
N LEU A 161 20.57 -6.96 13.08
CA LEU A 161 19.31 -6.89 13.80
C LEU A 161 19.55 -6.97 15.32
N PRO A 162 18.83 -6.19 16.12
CA PRO A 162 18.95 -6.27 17.58
C PRO A 162 18.56 -7.68 18.07
N ALA A 163 19.35 -8.20 19.01
CA ALA A 163 19.13 -9.51 19.63
C ALA A 163 19.38 -9.46 21.13
N GLY A 164 18.78 -10.38 21.89
CA GLY A 164 18.94 -10.46 23.34
C GLY A 164 18.46 -9.18 24.05
N GLU A 165 19.23 -8.71 25.01
CA GLU A 165 18.92 -7.49 25.79
C GLU A 165 18.88 -6.23 24.90
N ALA A 166 19.71 -6.16 23.86
CA ALA A 166 19.72 -5.04 22.92
C ALA A 166 18.41 -4.88 22.14
N ALA A 167 17.57 -5.91 22.10
CA ALA A 167 16.27 -5.85 21.44
C ALA A 167 15.18 -5.14 22.27
N ASP A 168 15.41 -4.81 23.53
CA ASP A 168 14.46 -4.10 24.41
C ASP A 168 13.05 -4.70 24.39
N GLY A 169 12.95 -6.02 24.47
CA GLY A 169 11.68 -6.74 24.41
C GLY A 169 11.05 -6.86 23.04
N LEU A 170 11.71 -6.41 21.98
CA LEU A 170 11.30 -6.64 20.60
C LEU A 170 11.60 -8.08 20.19
N LEU A 171 10.58 -8.82 19.84
CA LEU A 171 10.67 -10.19 19.35
C LEU A 171 10.52 -10.19 17.82
N LEU A 172 11.54 -10.68 17.11
CA LEU A 172 11.48 -10.86 15.66
C LEU A 172 10.50 -11.99 15.32
N VAL A 173 9.47 -11.70 14.55
CA VAL A 173 8.47 -12.66 14.11
C VAL A 173 8.79 -13.18 12.72
N GLY A 174 9.37 -12.34 11.86
CA GLY A 174 9.75 -12.74 10.51
C GLY A 174 10.25 -11.60 9.64
N GLY A 175 10.66 -11.97 8.42
CA GLY A 175 11.03 -11.03 7.37
C GLY A 175 10.26 -11.33 6.09
N ARG A 176 9.92 -10.28 5.35
CA ARG A 176 9.20 -10.40 4.08
C ARG A 176 9.77 -9.44 3.05
N ARG A 177 9.53 -9.77 1.79
CA ARG A 177 9.86 -8.93 0.65
C ARG A 177 8.61 -8.21 0.19
N CYS A 178 8.64 -6.89 0.20
CA CYS A 178 7.55 -6.07 -0.29
C CYS A 178 7.84 -5.61 -1.72
N LEU A 179 6.89 -5.90 -2.63
CA LEU A 179 6.96 -5.53 -4.04
C LEU A 179 6.37 -4.13 -4.21
N TYR A 180 7.07 -3.11 -3.69
CA TYR A 180 6.61 -1.76 -3.88
C TYR A 180 7.79 -0.80 -4.09
N LEU A 181 7.54 0.38 -4.67
CA LEU A 181 8.53 1.21 -5.32
C LEU A 181 9.20 0.43 -6.48
N ASP A 182 10.47 0.13 -6.38
CA ASP A 182 11.21 -0.68 -7.35
C ASP A 182 11.34 -2.16 -6.93
N GLY A 183 10.58 -2.58 -5.92
CA GLY A 183 10.58 -3.96 -5.42
C GLY A 183 11.69 -4.27 -4.41
N SER A 184 12.40 -3.27 -3.91
CA SER A 184 13.55 -3.45 -3.02
C SER A 184 13.31 -3.01 -1.57
N VAL A 185 12.08 -3.14 -1.08
CA VAL A 185 11.74 -2.87 0.32
C VAL A 185 11.77 -4.14 1.15
N ALA A 186 12.69 -4.21 2.11
CA ALA A 186 12.67 -5.25 3.12
C ALA A 186 11.69 -4.88 4.24
N HIS A 187 10.83 -5.81 4.64
CA HIS A 187 9.85 -5.65 5.68
C HIS A 187 10.10 -6.67 6.78
N LEU A 188 10.49 -6.20 7.95
CA LEU A 188 10.73 -7.00 9.13
C LEU A 188 9.56 -6.86 10.09
N LEU A 189 9.09 -7.97 10.60
CA LEU A 189 7.95 -8.05 11.49
C LEU A 189 8.43 -8.32 12.92
N TYR A 190 8.08 -7.47 13.84
CA TYR A 190 8.40 -7.58 15.25
C TYR A 190 7.14 -7.52 16.11
N ARG A 191 7.27 -8.01 17.34
CA ARG A 191 6.31 -7.79 18.44
C ARG A 191 7.00 -7.20 19.64
N LYS A 192 6.34 -6.25 20.31
CA LYS A 192 6.69 -5.78 21.64
C LYS A 192 5.46 -5.92 22.54
N GLY A 193 5.41 -7.00 23.32
CA GLY A 193 4.19 -7.37 24.02
C GLY A 193 3.03 -7.64 23.05
N ALA A 194 1.93 -6.88 23.19
CA ALA A 194 0.78 -6.96 22.29
C ALA A 194 0.91 -6.09 21.04
N VAL A 195 1.92 -5.21 20.96
CA VAL A 195 2.10 -4.27 19.86
C VAL A 195 2.80 -4.96 18.68
N GLN A 196 2.18 -4.91 17.52
CA GLN A 196 2.74 -5.34 16.25
C GLN A 196 3.57 -4.20 15.65
N VAL A 197 4.84 -4.44 15.40
CA VAL A 197 5.78 -3.45 14.90
C VAL A 197 6.33 -3.89 13.55
N SER A 198 6.22 -3.04 12.54
CA SER A 198 6.89 -3.22 11.27
C SER A 198 8.12 -2.34 11.19
N LEU A 199 9.21 -2.91 10.70
CA LEU A 199 10.41 -2.18 10.34
C LEU A 199 10.65 -2.37 8.85
N PHE A 200 10.60 -1.26 8.12
CA PHE A 200 10.85 -1.24 6.68
C PHE A 200 12.24 -0.67 6.39
N VAL A 201 12.96 -1.32 5.49
CA VAL A 201 14.22 -0.79 4.96
C VAL A 201 13.98 -0.40 3.51
N LEU A 202 14.03 0.90 3.25
CA LEU A 202 13.75 1.44 1.93
C LEU A 202 14.97 1.32 1.00
N PRO A 203 14.76 1.32 -0.33
CA PRO A 203 15.85 1.28 -1.30
C PRO A 203 16.76 2.51 -1.18
N THR A 204 18.00 2.36 -1.63
CA THR A 204 18.97 3.44 -1.65
C THR A 204 18.43 4.63 -2.45
N GLY A 205 18.50 5.82 -1.87
CA GLY A 205 17.99 7.05 -2.48
C GLY A 205 16.53 7.38 -2.17
N ALA A 206 15.75 6.44 -1.63
CA ALA A 206 14.43 6.77 -1.09
C ALA A 206 14.58 7.64 0.15
N LYS A 207 14.03 8.85 0.09
CA LYS A 207 14.06 9.82 1.20
C LYS A 207 12.64 10.15 1.61
N LEU A 208 12.41 10.18 2.91
CA LEU A 208 11.23 10.78 3.48
C LEU A 208 11.58 12.20 3.91
N SER A 209 10.76 13.17 3.52
CA SER A 209 10.92 14.57 3.91
C SER A 209 10.50 14.84 5.36
N GLN A 210 9.79 13.90 5.97
CA GLN A 210 9.34 13.94 7.35
C GLN A 210 9.80 12.67 8.06
N THR A 211 10.30 12.85 9.29
CA THR A 211 10.73 11.75 10.15
C THR A 211 9.58 11.11 10.91
N ASP A 212 8.53 11.89 11.20
CA ASP A 212 7.40 11.50 12.02
C ASP A 212 6.10 11.66 11.23
N LEU A 213 5.36 10.60 11.09
CA LEU A 213 4.15 10.54 10.29
C LEU A 213 3.07 9.75 11.00
N ASP A 214 1.87 10.31 11.08
CA ASP A 214 0.66 9.58 11.49
C ASP A 214 -0.19 9.28 10.25
N VAL A 215 -0.41 8.00 9.99
CA VAL A 215 -1.14 7.58 8.80
C VAL A 215 -1.98 6.33 9.09
N LEU A 216 -3.25 6.36 8.70
CA LEU A 216 -4.19 5.25 8.90
C LEU A 216 -4.24 4.71 10.34
N GLY A 217 -4.05 5.59 11.34
CA GLY A 217 -4.04 5.24 12.76
C GLY A 217 -2.77 4.52 13.21
N HIS A 218 -1.69 4.63 12.45
CA HIS A 218 -0.37 4.13 12.79
C HIS A 218 0.62 5.30 12.85
N THR A 219 1.50 5.25 13.83
CA THR A 219 2.63 6.17 13.95
C THR A 219 3.84 5.54 13.27
N ALA A 220 4.47 6.30 12.38
CA ALA A 220 5.69 5.92 11.68
C ALA A 220 6.82 6.86 12.05
N VAL A 221 7.96 6.31 12.42
CA VAL A 221 9.20 7.04 12.70
C VAL A 221 10.26 6.61 11.69
N ALA A 222 10.76 7.57 10.92
CA ALA A 222 11.79 7.34 9.92
C ALA A 222 13.15 7.80 10.45
N PHE A 223 14.19 7.01 10.19
CA PHE A 223 15.57 7.32 10.54
C PHE A 223 16.52 6.81 9.45
N VAL A 224 17.75 7.30 9.46
CA VAL A 224 18.79 6.88 8.49
C VAL A 224 19.83 6.05 9.20
N LYS A 225 20.15 4.88 8.64
CA LYS A 225 21.20 3.99 9.11
C LYS A 225 21.85 3.28 7.92
N GLY A 226 23.19 3.16 7.91
CA GLY A 226 23.92 2.52 6.80
C GLY A 226 23.63 3.16 5.44
N GLY A 227 23.37 4.49 5.37
CA GLY A 227 23.02 5.20 4.15
C GLY A 227 21.65 4.89 3.58
N ARG A 228 20.77 4.22 4.33
CA ARG A 228 19.41 3.84 3.95
C ARG A 228 18.38 4.49 4.88
N THR A 229 17.20 4.72 4.35
CA THR A 229 16.06 5.16 5.15
C THR A 229 15.35 3.93 5.73
N TRP A 230 15.17 3.94 7.03
CA TRP A 230 14.43 2.96 7.79
C TRP A 230 13.16 3.59 8.32
N VAL A 231 12.09 2.82 8.39
CA VAL A 231 10.81 3.28 8.92
C VAL A 231 10.28 2.24 9.90
N ALA A 232 10.22 2.63 11.18
CA ALA A 232 9.52 1.85 12.20
C ALA A 232 8.05 2.30 12.24
N MET A 233 7.12 1.35 12.26
CA MET A 233 5.68 1.65 12.24
C MET A 233 4.90 0.70 13.12
N ALA A 234 3.98 1.25 13.92
CA ALA A 234 3.03 0.50 14.70
C ALA A 234 1.81 1.35 15.09
N ARG A 235 0.80 0.71 15.65
CA ARG A 235 -0.29 1.39 16.34
C ARG A 235 0.10 1.62 17.81
N ALA A 236 0.95 2.60 18.03
CA ALA A 236 1.49 2.96 19.36
C ALA A 236 1.67 4.47 19.47
N PRO A 237 1.74 5.02 20.69
CA PRO A 237 2.05 6.43 20.90
C PRO A 237 3.41 6.81 20.33
N HIS A 238 3.56 8.07 19.92
CA HIS A 238 4.78 8.59 19.30
C HIS A 238 6.05 8.34 20.14
N ALA A 239 6.00 8.62 21.44
CA ALA A 239 7.13 8.38 22.34
C ALA A 239 7.57 6.91 22.39
N GLU A 240 6.63 5.97 22.31
CA GLU A 240 6.95 4.54 22.25
C GLU A 240 7.60 4.18 20.89
N MET A 241 7.11 4.77 19.81
CA MET A 241 7.68 4.56 18.48
C MET A 241 9.08 5.14 18.33
N GLU A 242 9.35 6.30 18.94
CA GLU A 242 10.71 6.88 19.03
C GLU A 242 11.65 5.94 19.80
N ALA A 243 11.21 5.41 20.95
CA ALA A 243 11.98 4.45 21.71
C ALA A 243 12.28 3.18 20.89
N ILE A 244 11.30 2.64 20.19
CA ILE A 244 11.47 1.48 19.30
C ILE A 244 12.46 1.81 18.16
N ALA A 245 12.30 2.94 17.50
CA ALA A 245 13.20 3.37 16.43
C ALA A 245 14.64 3.53 16.91
N SER A 246 14.83 4.05 18.15
CA SER A 246 16.15 4.23 18.74
C SER A 246 16.89 2.90 18.98
N VAL A 247 16.19 1.82 19.31
CA VAL A 247 16.76 0.46 19.44
C VAL A 247 17.42 0.03 18.13
N PHE A 248 16.73 0.23 17.01
CA PHE A 248 17.27 -0.12 15.69
C PHE A 248 18.38 0.82 15.23
N ALA A 249 18.26 2.11 15.53
CA ALA A 249 19.27 3.09 15.19
C ALA A 249 20.58 2.87 15.96
N ALA A 250 20.51 2.47 17.22
CA ALA A 250 21.66 2.23 18.09
C ALA A 250 22.39 0.90 17.82
N THR A 251 21.77 -0.06 17.14
CA THR A 251 22.41 -1.33 16.80
C THR A 251 23.61 -1.04 15.87
N ALA A 252 24.80 -1.53 16.19
CA ALA A 252 26.00 -1.30 15.39
C ALA A 252 25.85 -1.82 13.94
N ASP A 253 26.46 -1.13 12.98
CA ASP A 253 26.54 -1.58 11.59
C ASP A 253 27.46 -2.80 11.44
#